data_42281ccea00fa3d24230fc4dd07ec0e9
#
_entry.id   42281ccea00fa3d24230fc4dd07ec0e9
#
_cell.length_a   1.000
_cell.length_b   1.000
_cell.length_c   1.000
_cell.angle_alpha   90.00
_cell.angle_beta   90.00
_cell.angle_gamma   90.00
#
_symmetry.space_group_name_H-M   'P 1'
#
loop_
_entity.id
_entity.type
_entity.pdbx_description
1 polymer ?
#
loop_
_entity_poly.entity_id
_entity_poly.type
_entity_poly.pdbx_seq_one_letter_code
_entity_poly.pdbx_strand_id
1 'polypeptide(L)'
;MSDEQLSAGPAQPPDRFALREADWRNGALVYQVIVDRFAQSPRLAAKGYLYPAPKRLRDWSETPEKGRYLDDQEVWSHEIDFWGGDLPSLRSRLEYIDELGADVLYLCPIHLAWTNHGYDALDYQQVRPDYGSRDDVRRLAEDVHARGMKLVLDGVFNHMGRHSPAFQAAAAGQRSRYRGWFDFDQGYPGGARAWANAVNLPELVIENPAVQDHIWAGDDSVVRSWLRDGIDGWRLDVAFE
;
A
#
# COMPACT_ATOMS: atom_id res chain seq x y z
N MET A 1 -8.37 56.88 -35.96
CA MET A 1 -8.02 55.44 -36.02
C MET A 1 -8.15 54.95 -34.63
N SER A 2 -9.26 54.29 -34.36
CA SER A 2 -9.65 53.81 -33.03
C SER A 2 -9.23 52.33 -32.88
N ASP A 3 -8.31 52.08 -31.94
CA ASP A 3 -7.94 50.69 -31.57
C ASP A 3 -9.12 50.02 -30.82
N GLU A 4 -9.82 49.15 -31.50
CA GLU A 4 -10.76 48.20 -30.87
C GLU A 4 -9.97 47.15 -30.13
N GLN A 5 -9.83 47.30 -28.81
CA GLN A 5 -9.42 46.24 -27.93
C GLN A 5 -10.52 45.16 -27.91
N LEU A 6 -10.28 44.07 -28.63
CA LEU A 6 -11.06 42.84 -28.50
C LEU A 6 -10.85 42.30 -27.09
N SER A 7 -11.82 42.52 -26.19
CA SER A 7 -11.86 41.85 -24.89
C SER A 7 -12.12 40.35 -25.11
N ALA A 8 -11.13 39.53 -24.77
CA ALA A 8 -11.32 38.10 -24.72
C ALA A 8 -12.46 37.79 -23.70
N GLY A 9 -13.56 37.23 -24.18
CA GLY A 9 -14.65 36.78 -23.32
C GLY A 9 -14.13 35.72 -22.29
N PRO A 10 -14.88 35.47 -21.21
CA PRO A 10 -14.52 34.47 -20.21
C PRO A 10 -14.32 33.13 -20.90
N ALA A 11 -13.17 32.50 -20.64
CA ALA A 11 -12.85 31.16 -21.16
C ALA A 11 -14.00 30.22 -20.83
N GLN A 12 -14.56 29.55 -21.82
CA GLN A 12 -15.58 28.54 -21.60
C GLN A 12 -15.00 27.43 -20.69
N PRO A 13 -15.75 26.94 -19.70
CA PRO A 13 -15.29 25.82 -18.91
C PRO A 13 -14.97 24.65 -19.86
N PRO A 14 -13.88 23.90 -19.60
CA PRO A 14 -13.49 22.80 -20.46
C PRO A 14 -14.63 21.78 -20.58
N ASP A 15 -14.82 21.24 -21.76
CA ASP A 15 -15.83 20.20 -22.01
C ASP A 15 -15.55 19.03 -21.07
N ARG A 16 -16.55 18.66 -20.26
CA ARG A 16 -16.45 17.57 -19.29
C ARG A 16 -16.09 16.23 -19.95
N PHE A 17 -16.46 16.04 -21.21
CA PHE A 17 -16.10 14.84 -21.97
C PHE A 17 -14.63 14.83 -22.35
N ALA A 18 -14.09 15.97 -22.80
CA ALA A 18 -12.67 16.13 -23.08
C ALA A 18 -11.81 15.97 -21.83
N LEU A 19 -12.26 16.50 -20.68
CA LEU A 19 -11.59 16.26 -19.38
C LEU A 19 -11.58 14.77 -18.99
N ARG A 20 -12.70 14.08 -19.26
CA ARG A 20 -12.79 12.65 -18.96
C ARG A 20 -11.93 11.81 -19.90
N GLU A 21 -11.86 12.16 -21.17
CA GLU A 21 -10.99 11.48 -22.15
C GLU A 21 -9.51 11.70 -21.84
N ALA A 22 -9.14 12.88 -21.33
CA ALA A 22 -7.77 13.20 -20.93
C ALA A 22 -7.36 12.60 -19.57
N ASP A 23 -8.30 12.04 -18.82
CA ASP A 23 -8.02 11.42 -17.52
C ASP A 23 -7.38 10.05 -17.72
N TRP A 24 -6.10 9.93 -17.36
CA TRP A 24 -5.31 8.70 -17.49
C TRP A 24 -5.94 7.46 -16.84
N ARG A 25 -6.84 7.64 -15.87
CA ARG A 25 -7.54 6.54 -15.19
C ARG A 25 -8.57 5.85 -16.08
N ASN A 26 -9.03 6.52 -17.14
CA ASN A 26 -10.03 5.97 -18.05
C ASN A 26 -9.37 5.10 -19.13
N GLY A 27 -9.62 3.81 -19.08
CA GLY A 27 -9.12 2.86 -20.07
C GLY A 27 -7.68 2.40 -19.85
N ALA A 28 -7.04 2.81 -18.76
CA ALA A 28 -5.67 2.42 -18.44
C ALA A 28 -5.52 0.90 -18.24
N LEU A 29 -4.48 0.33 -18.83
CA LEU A 29 -4.04 -1.04 -18.56
C LEU A 29 -3.20 -1.05 -17.28
N VAL A 30 -3.70 -1.69 -16.25
CA VAL A 30 -3.06 -1.77 -14.93
C VAL A 30 -2.33 -3.11 -14.78
N TYR A 31 -1.02 -3.04 -14.51
CA TYR A 31 -0.21 -4.21 -14.18
C TYR A 31 0.01 -4.28 -12.66
N GLN A 32 -0.57 -5.29 -12.02
CA GLN A 32 -0.48 -5.49 -10.57
C GLN A 32 0.73 -6.35 -10.21
N VAL A 33 1.48 -5.93 -9.18
CA VAL A 33 2.68 -6.63 -8.70
C VAL A 33 2.62 -6.88 -7.20
N ILE A 34 2.89 -8.13 -6.79
CA ILE A 34 3.34 -8.49 -5.44
C ILE A 34 4.86 -8.43 -5.45
N VAL A 35 5.45 -7.41 -4.81
CA VAL A 35 6.90 -7.12 -4.88
C VAL A 35 7.74 -8.30 -4.42
N ASP A 36 7.34 -8.99 -3.34
CA ASP A 36 8.02 -10.18 -2.82
C ASP A 36 8.25 -11.27 -3.88
N ARG A 37 7.37 -11.36 -4.89
CA ARG A 37 7.29 -12.49 -5.83
C ARG A 37 7.44 -12.11 -7.30
N PHE A 38 7.84 -10.88 -7.60
CA PHE A 38 7.94 -10.41 -8.97
C PHE A 38 9.33 -10.63 -9.57
N ALA A 39 10.38 -10.25 -8.86
CA ALA A 39 11.76 -10.37 -9.33
C ALA A 39 12.72 -10.68 -8.18
N GLN A 40 13.57 -11.68 -8.36
CA GLN A 40 14.54 -12.07 -7.34
C GLN A 40 15.52 -10.95 -7.04
N SER A 41 15.70 -10.64 -5.75
CA SER A 41 16.71 -9.70 -5.33
C SER A 41 18.12 -10.26 -5.54
N PRO A 42 19.06 -9.52 -6.17
CA PRO A 42 20.44 -9.94 -6.26
C PRO A 42 21.13 -9.99 -4.89
N ARG A 43 20.51 -9.39 -3.86
CA ARG A 43 21.00 -9.39 -2.47
C ARG A 43 20.28 -10.39 -1.57
N LEU A 44 19.56 -11.36 -2.14
CA LEU A 44 18.71 -12.30 -1.39
C LEU A 44 19.46 -12.98 -0.24
N ALA A 45 20.67 -13.47 -0.50
CA ALA A 45 21.49 -14.13 0.51
C ALA A 45 21.83 -13.22 1.72
N ALA A 46 21.96 -11.91 1.49
CA ALA A 46 22.23 -10.93 2.55
C ALA A 46 21.00 -10.49 3.32
N LYS A 47 19.78 -10.89 2.90
CA LYS A 47 18.51 -10.47 3.50
C LYS A 47 17.96 -11.45 4.54
N GLY A 48 18.59 -12.63 4.74
CA GLY A 48 18.06 -13.68 5.62
C GLY A 48 17.71 -13.20 7.03
N TYR A 49 18.44 -12.22 7.57
CA TYR A 49 18.16 -11.65 8.90
C TYR A 49 16.83 -10.88 8.99
N LEU A 50 16.24 -10.49 7.86
CA LEU A 50 14.93 -9.80 7.80
C LEU A 50 13.74 -10.76 7.96
N TYR A 51 14.01 -12.06 7.91
CA TYR A 51 13.00 -13.11 8.02
C TYR A 51 13.26 -14.00 9.24
N PRO A 52 13.24 -13.42 10.48
CA PRO A 52 13.41 -14.22 11.69
C PRO A 52 12.23 -15.21 11.85
N ALA A 53 12.46 -16.35 12.46
CA ALA A 53 11.40 -17.30 12.77
C ALA A 53 10.22 -16.58 13.46
N PRO A 54 8.98 -16.94 13.13
CA PRO A 54 8.53 -18.06 12.31
C PRO A 54 8.51 -17.80 10.79
N LYS A 55 8.93 -16.62 10.31
CA LYS A 55 9.03 -16.29 8.88
C LYS A 55 10.02 -17.21 8.18
N ARG A 56 9.75 -17.54 6.92
CA ARG A 56 10.61 -18.40 6.10
C ARG A 56 10.94 -17.72 4.79
N LEU A 57 12.23 -17.59 4.51
CA LEU A 57 12.71 -17.19 3.19
C LEU A 57 12.85 -18.46 2.33
N ARG A 58 12.07 -18.51 1.25
CA ARG A 58 11.99 -19.64 0.31
C ARG A 58 12.98 -19.45 -0.84
N ASP A 59 13.37 -20.56 -1.44
CA ASP A 59 14.10 -20.52 -2.71
C ASP A 59 13.16 -20.18 -3.87
N TRP A 60 13.65 -19.45 -4.87
CA TRP A 60 12.84 -19.04 -6.02
C TRP A 60 12.39 -20.20 -6.92
N SER A 61 13.01 -21.36 -6.82
CA SER A 61 12.57 -22.59 -7.46
C SER A 61 11.40 -23.28 -6.75
N GLU A 62 11.11 -22.90 -5.49
CA GLU A 62 10.03 -23.51 -4.73
C GLU A 62 8.66 -22.95 -5.16
N THR A 63 7.70 -23.85 -5.33
CA THR A 63 6.30 -23.47 -5.60
C THR A 63 5.60 -23.13 -4.28
N PRO A 64 4.76 -22.07 -4.26
CA PRO A 64 3.93 -21.77 -3.09
C PRO A 64 3.04 -22.95 -2.70
N GLU A 65 3.02 -23.28 -1.42
CA GLU A 65 2.23 -24.36 -0.86
C GLU A 65 0.91 -23.85 -0.28
N LYS A 66 -0.10 -24.71 -0.22
CA LYS A 66 -1.31 -24.44 0.53
C LYS A 66 -0.97 -24.39 2.02
N GLY A 67 -1.27 -23.27 2.67
CA GLY A 67 -0.98 -23.07 4.09
C GLY A 67 -1.91 -23.85 5.03
N ARG A 68 -1.45 -23.97 6.28
CA ARG A 68 -2.25 -24.35 7.45
C ARG A 68 -2.35 -23.15 8.39
N TYR A 69 -3.43 -23.06 9.13
CA TYR A 69 -3.57 -22.02 10.14
C TYR A 69 -2.61 -22.29 11.31
N LEU A 70 -1.97 -21.24 11.81
CA LEU A 70 -1.03 -21.26 12.94
C LEU A 70 -1.69 -20.50 14.10
N ASP A 71 -2.31 -21.22 15.02
CA ASP A 71 -3.10 -20.64 16.12
C ASP A 71 -2.27 -19.70 17.02
N ASP A 72 -1.00 -20.03 17.24
CA ASP A 72 -0.05 -19.26 18.05
C ASP A 72 0.39 -17.94 17.38
N GLN A 73 0.23 -17.82 16.07
CA GLN A 73 0.58 -16.64 15.26
C GLN A 73 -0.65 -15.92 14.69
N GLU A 74 -1.83 -16.51 14.80
CA GLU A 74 -3.11 -16.01 14.25
C GLU A 74 -3.04 -15.72 12.73
N VAL A 75 -2.25 -16.51 11.96
CA VAL A 75 -2.08 -16.38 10.50
C VAL A 75 -1.98 -17.74 9.83
N TRP A 76 -2.11 -17.77 8.50
CA TRP A 76 -1.82 -18.96 7.71
C TRP A 76 -0.32 -19.07 7.43
N SER A 77 0.23 -20.28 7.44
CA SER A 77 1.67 -20.50 7.26
C SER A 77 2.21 -19.97 5.92
N HIS A 78 1.41 -19.92 4.86
CA HIS A 78 1.80 -19.36 3.57
C HIS A 78 1.87 -17.82 3.57
N GLU A 79 1.29 -17.15 4.57
CA GLU A 79 1.38 -15.68 4.73
C GLU A 79 2.73 -15.24 5.29
N ILE A 80 3.49 -16.18 5.85
CA ILE A 80 4.83 -15.93 6.39
C ILE A 80 5.94 -16.63 5.61
N ASP A 81 5.65 -17.08 4.37
CA ASP A 81 6.59 -17.58 3.39
C ASP A 81 6.96 -16.45 2.40
N PHE A 82 8.22 -16.11 2.33
CA PHE A 82 8.73 -15.00 1.53
C PHE A 82 9.67 -15.52 0.44
N TRP A 83 9.67 -14.86 -0.74
CA TRP A 83 10.64 -15.10 -1.81
C TRP A 83 11.67 -13.99 -1.93
N GLY A 84 11.49 -12.89 -1.21
CA GLY A 84 12.50 -11.86 -1.00
C GLY A 84 12.76 -10.96 -2.22
N GLY A 85 11.78 -10.82 -3.11
CA GLY A 85 11.77 -9.74 -4.10
C GLY A 85 11.78 -8.37 -3.41
N ASP A 86 12.28 -7.34 -4.10
CA ASP A 86 12.38 -5.98 -3.56
C ASP A 86 12.16 -4.90 -4.62
N LEU A 87 12.04 -3.64 -4.20
CA LEU A 87 11.84 -2.51 -5.10
C LEU A 87 12.99 -2.33 -6.11
N PRO A 88 14.28 -2.49 -5.74
CA PRO A 88 15.37 -2.45 -6.70
C PRO A 88 15.30 -3.54 -7.76
N SER A 89 14.94 -4.77 -7.40
CA SER A 89 14.79 -5.87 -8.36
C SER A 89 13.55 -5.69 -9.26
N LEU A 90 12.45 -5.19 -8.72
CA LEU A 90 11.28 -4.81 -9.53
C LEU A 90 11.66 -3.73 -10.54
N ARG A 91 12.35 -2.67 -10.08
CA ARG A 91 12.81 -1.56 -10.91
C ARG A 91 13.67 -2.03 -12.09
N SER A 92 14.51 -3.05 -11.88
CA SER A 92 15.33 -3.65 -12.95
C SER A 92 14.52 -4.40 -14.02
N ARG A 93 13.23 -4.62 -13.81
CA ARG A 93 12.32 -5.32 -14.73
C ARG A 93 11.22 -4.42 -15.28
N LEU A 94 11.34 -3.09 -15.14
CA LEU A 94 10.33 -2.14 -15.66
C LEU A 94 10.19 -2.21 -17.19
N GLU A 95 11.25 -2.50 -17.91
CA GLU A 95 11.19 -2.70 -19.37
C GLU A 95 10.19 -3.79 -19.76
N TYR A 96 10.18 -4.92 -19.05
CA TYR A 96 9.20 -5.99 -19.28
C TYR A 96 7.75 -5.50 -19.10
N ILE A 97 7.49 -4.65 -18.11
CA ILE A 97 6.14 -4.11 -17.83
C ILE A 97 5.74 -3.11 -18.93
N ASP A 98 6.69 -2.27 -19.35
CA ASP A 98 6.51 -1.30 -20.44
C ASP A 98 6.23 -2.00 -21.79
N GLU A 99 6.99 -3.04 -22.11
CA GLU A 99 6.78 -3.86 -23.32
C GLU A 99 5.39 -4.56 -23.38
N LEU A 100 4.76 -4.80 -22.21
CA LEU A 100 3.39 -5.30 -22.15
C LEU A 100 2.35 -4.21 -22.47
N GLY A 101 2.75 -2.95 -22.61
CA GLY A 101 1.88 -1.81 -22.87
C GLY A 101 1.06 -1.39 -21.64
N ALA A 102 1.59 -1.62 -20.43
CA ALA A 102 0.93 -1.17 -19.20
C ALA A 102 1.02 0.36 -19.05
N ASP A 103 -0.11 0.98 -18.74
CA ASP A 103 -0.18 2.42 -18.42
C ASP A 103 0.08 2.69 -16.94
N VAL A 104 -0.21 1.71 -16.08
CA VAL A 104 -0.14 1.84 -14.63
C VAL A 104 0.56 0.64 -14.01
N LEU A 105 1.59 0.90 -13.22
CA LEU A 105 2.16 -0.06 -12.30
C LEU A 105 1.44 0.08 -10.95
N TYR A 106 0.70 -0.94 -10.54
CA TYR A 106 0.06 -1.01 -9.23
C TYR A 106 0.82 -1.99 -8.34
N LEU A 107 1.28 -1.52 -7.17
CA LEU A 107 1.94 -2.34 -6.18
C LEU A 107 0.95 -2.77 -5.08
N CYS A 108 0.84 -4.09 -4.85
CA CYS A 108 0.27 -4.61 -3.60
C CYS A 108 1.01 -4.01 -2.40
N PRO A 109 0.45 -4.07 -1.18
CA PRO A 109 0.96 -3.28 -0.05
C PRO A 109 2.47 -3.39 0.14
N ILE A 110 3.15 -2.23 0.19
CA ILE A 110 4.60 -2.10 0.41
C ILE A 110 4.94 -1.57 1.80
N HIS A 111 3.93 -1.21 2.58
CA HIS A 111 4.08 -0.66 3.91
C HIS A 111 4.65 -1.69 4.88
N LEU A 112 5.22 -1.20 6.00
CA LEU A 112 5.69 -2.08 7.07
C LEU A 112 4.55 -3.00 7.51
N ALA A 113 4.76 -4.30 7.38
CA ALA A 113 3.78 -5.34 7.68
C ALA A 113 4.46 -6.59 8.23
N TRP A 114 3.67 -7.49 8.81
CA TRP A 114 4.22 -8.73 9.34
C TRP A 114 4.18 -9.88 8.33
N THR A 115 3.11 -9.94 7.52
CA THR A 115 2.91 -10.96 6.49
C THR A 115 3.57 -10.61 5.15
N ASN A 116 3.69 -11.58 4.27
CA ASN A 116 4.25 -11.40 2.93
C ASN A 116 3.36 -10.55 2.01
N HIS A 117 2.04 -10.64 2.16
CA HIS A 117 1.08 -9.89 1.35
C HIS A 117 0.94 -8.41 1.78
N GLY A 118 1.28 -8.08 3.03
CA GLY A 118 1.33 -6.70 3.52
C GLY A 118 -0.02 -6.06 3.85
N TYR A 119 -1.14 -6.79 3.77
CA TYR A 119 -2.46 -6.25 4.14
C TYR A 119 -2.64 -6.04 5.65
N ASP A 120 -1.75 -6.55 6.47
CA ASP A 120 -1.67 -6.35 7.91
C ASP A 120 -0.67 -5.25 8.30
N ALA A 121 -0.86 -4.04 7.77
CA ALA A 121 0.05 -2.92 7.96
C ALA A 121 0.34 -2.66 9.45
N LEU A 122 1.61 -2.54 9.79
CA LEU A 122 2.08 -2.13 11.12
C LEU A 122 2.32 -0.62 11.20
N ASP A 123 2.72 -0.03 10.07
CA ASP A 123 2.93 1.41 9.92
C ASP A 123 2.81 1.78 8.44
N TYR A 124 1.85 2.66 8.12
CA TYR A 124 1.62 3.12 6.75
C TYR A 124 2.66 4.14 6.25
N GLN A 125 3.45 4.72 7.13
CA GLN A 125 4.47 5.72 6.78
C GLN A 125 5.82 5.09 6.44
N GLN A 126 6.01 3.80 6.67
CA GLN A 126 7.25 3.10 6.44
C GLN A 126 7.13 2.08 5.32
N VAL A 127 8.16 1.99 4.48
CA VAL A 127 8.37 0.83 3.60
C VAL A 127 8.89 -0.33 4.44
N ARG A 128 8.42 -1.54 4.19
CA ARG A 128 8.97 -2.73 4.85
C ARG A 128 10.44 -2.93 4.47
N PRO A 129 11.33 -3.23 5.45
CA PRO A 129 12.78 -3.26 5.22
C PRO A 129 13.25 -4.29 4.18
N ASP A 130 12.52 -5.37 4.01
CA ASP A 130 12.82 -6.40 3.02
C ASP A 130 12.53 -5.94 1.58
N TYR A 131 11.72 -4.91 1.37
CA TYR A 131 11.48 -4.30 0.06
C TYR A 131 12.44 -3.15 -0.24
N GLY A 132 12.96 -2.46 0.79
CA GLY A 132 13.85 -1.33 0.63
C GLY A 132 13.45 -0.11 1.47
N SER A 133 13.53 1.05 0.89
CA SER A 133 13.31 2.34 1.55
C SER A 133 12.34 3.23 0.78
N ARG A 134 11.92 4.35 1.38
CA ARG A 134 11.14 5.40 0.69
C ARG A 134 11.91 5.99 -0.50
N ASP A 135 13.25 6.07 -0.42
CA ASP A 135 14.07 6.51 -1.54
C ASP A 135 14.02 5.52 -2.73
N ASP A 136 13.87 4.24 -2.46
CA ASP A 136 13.67 3.25 -3.53
C ASP A 136 12.30 3.42 -4.20
N VAL A 137 11.26 3.82 -3.46
CA VAL A 137 9.95 4.18 -4.04
C VAL A 137 10.05 5.42 -4.90
N ARG A 138 10.75 6.49 -4.46
CA ARG A 138 10.96 7.70 -5.25
C ARG A 138 11.67 7.40 -6.57
N ARG A 139 12.76 6.63 -6.52
CA ARG A 139 13.50 6.20 -7.72
C ARG A 139 12.64 5.33 -8.65
N LEU A 140 11.79 4.48 -8.07
CA LEU A 140 10.85 3.69 -8.87
C LEU A 140 9.82 4.59 -9.56
N ALA A 141 9.26 5.57 -8.85
CA ALA A 141 8.33 6.54 -9.42
C ALA A 141 8.97 7.34 -10.58
N GLU A 142 10.19 7.83 -10.38
CA GLU A 142 10.96 8.52 -11.43
C GLU A 142 11.12 7.65 -12.69
N ASP A 143 11.51 6.38 -12.54
CA ASP A 143 11.72 5.48 -13.67
C ASP A 143 10.41 5.04 -14.35
N VAL A 144 9.31 4.91 -13.59
CA VAL A 144 7.95 4.65 -14.09
C VAL A 144 7.47 5.84 -14.92
N HIS A 145 7.64 7.07 -14.39
CA HIS A 145 7.27 8.31 -15.10
C HIS A 145 8.11 8.54 -16.35
N ALA A 146 9.41 8.20 -16.33
CA ALA A 146 10.27 8.31 -17.51
C ALA A 146 9.80 7.42 -18.69
N ARG A 147 8.98 6.40 -18.42
CA ARG A 147 8.33 5.53 -19.41
C ARG A 147 6.90 5.96 -19.76
N GLY A 148 6.44 7.08 -19.23
CA GLY A 148 5.06 7.55 -19.43
C GLY A 148 4.00 6.82 -18.61
N MET A 149 4.40 5.88 -17.76
CA MET A 149 3.51 5.12 -16.89
C MET A 149 3.18 5.88 -15.59
N LYS A 150 2.22 5.37 -14.84
CA LYS A 150 1.79 5.83 -13.52
C LYS A 150 2.11 4.81 -12.44
N LEU A 151 2.40 5.29 -11.22
CA LEU A 151 2.64 4.45 -10.05
C LEU A 151 1.48 4.57 -9.05
N VAL A 152 0.81 3.46 -8.76
CA VAL A 152 -0.29 3.37 -7.80
C VAL A 152 0.09 2.43 -6.66
N LEU A 153 -0.17 2.84 -5.42
CA LEU A 153 0.00 2.01 -4.24
C LEU A 153 -1.33 1.48 -3.71
N ASP A 154 -1.25 0.42 -2.91
CA ASP A 154 -2.42 -0.14 -2.21
C ASP A 154 -2.66 0.62 -0.90
N GLY A 155 -3.84 1.21 -0.78
CA GLY A 155 -4.32 1.91 0.40
C GLY A 155 -5.20 1.01 1.26
N VAL A 156 -4.59 0.24 2.16
CA VAL A 156 -5.28 -0.67 3.09
C VAL A 156 -5.74 0.14 4.32
N PHE A 157 -6.66 1.09 4.11
CA PHE A 157 -7.02 2.06 5.16
C PHE A 157 -8.21 1.62 6.03
N ASN A 158 -8.84 0.49 5.72
CA ASN A 158 -9.92 -0.08 6.52
C ASN A 158 -9.41 -0.69 7.84
N HIS A 159 -8.24 -1.31 7.85
CA HIS A 159 -7.71 -2.05 9.00
C HIS A 159 -6.19 -1.98 9.10
N MET A 160 -5.66 -2.28 10.27
CA MET A 160 -4.21 -2.46 10.50
C MET A 160 -3.92 -3.89 10.93
N GLY A 161 -2.64 -4.25 10.95
CA GLY A 161 -2.21 -5.49 11.58
C GLY A 161 -2.36 -5.45 13.11
N ARG A 162 -2.79 -6.56 13.71
CA ARG A 162 -2.90 -6.69 15.17
C ARG A 162 -1.58 -6.43 15.91
N HIS A 163 -0.46 -6.70 15.24
CA HIS A 163 0.88 -6.41 15.77
C HIS A 163 1.31 -4.95 15.61
N SER A 164 0.46 -4.07 15.03
CA SER A 164 0.81 -2.65 14.89
C SER A 164 0.99 -1.99 16.26
N PRO A 165 1.99 -1.12 16.43
CA PRO A 165 2.17 -0.38 17.67
C PRO A 165 0.93 0.43 18.08
N ALA A 166 0.17 0.93 17.10
CA ALA A 166 -1.08 1.65 17.35
C ALA A 166 -2.14 0.76 17.99
N PHE A 167 -2.38 -0.43 17.42
CA PHE A 167 -3.35 -1.38 17.98
C PHE A 167 -2.89 -1.90 19.35
N GLN A 168 -1.63 -2.29 19.48
CA GLN A 168 -1.08 -2.79 20.75
C GLN A 168 -1.21 -1.75 21.88
N ALA A 169 -0.90 -0.48 21.58
CA ALA A 169 -1.06 0.60 22.54
C ALA A 169 -2.54 0.87 22.87
N ALA A 170 -3.44 0.76 21.89
CA ALA A 170 -4.88 0.92 22.10
C ALA A 170 -5.46 -0.20 22.98
N ALA A 171 -5.05 -1.46 22.74
CA ALA A 171 -5.48 -2.63 23.49
C ALA A 171 -4.95 -2.62 24.94
N ALA A 172 -3.73 -2.09 25.16
CA ALA A 172 -3.10 -2.02 26.48
C ALA A 172 -3.82 -1.07 27.47
N GLY A 173 -4.65 -0.13 27.00
CA GLY A 173 -5.41 0.70 27.95
C GLY A 173 -6.06 1.97 27.42
N GLN A 174 -7.02 2.45 28.23
CA GLN A 174 -7.89 3.60 27.91
C GLN A 174 -7.14 4.95 27.74
N ARG A 175 -5.91 5.06 28.26
CA ARG A 175 -5.12 6.31 28.17
C ARG A 175 -4.33 6.44 26.88
N SER A 176 -4.33 5.41 26.02
CA SER A 176 -3.65 5.47 24.72
C SER A 176 -4.32 6.50 23.80
N ARG A 177 -3.53 7.30 23.12
CA ARG A 177 -4.02 8.19 22.04
C ARG A 177 -4.70 7.43 20.90
N TYR A 178 -4.39 6.15 20.75
CA TYR A 178 -4.95 5.27 19.73
C TYR A 178 -6.21 4.54 20.18
N ARG A 179 -6.66 4.72 21.45
CA ARG A 179 -7.79 3.95 21.98
C ARG A 179 -9.07 4.10 21.15
N GLY A 180 -9.34 5.30 20.66
CA GLY A 180 -10.49 5.59 19.81
C GLY A 180 -10.30 5.23 18.32
N TRP A 181 -9.14 4.71 17.94
CA TRP A 181 -8.89 4.27 16.56
C TRP A 181 -9.53 2.93 16.24
N PHE A 182 -9.82 2.13 17.27
CA PHE A 182 -10.34 0.77 17.16
C PHE A 182 -11.58 0.62 18.04
N ASP A 183 -12.50 -0.22 17.58
CA ASP A 183 -13.71 -0.56 18.31
C ASP A 183 -13.46 -1.85 19.11
N PHE A 184 -13.54 -1.73 20.45
CA PHE A 184 -13.27 -2.83 21.38
C PHE A 184 -14.54 -3.25 22.10
N ASP A 185 -14.96 -4.50 21.91
CA ASP A 185 -16.05 -5.13 22.64
C ASP A 185 -15.76 -6.61 22.86
N GLN A 186 -16.23 -7.15 24.00
CA GLN A 186 -16.04 -8.59 24.34
C GLN A 186 -16.82 -9.52 23.39
N GLY A 187 -17.82 -9.01 22.68
CA GLY A 187 -18.58 -9.75 21.69
C GLY A 187 -17.83 -9.97 20.37
N TYR A 188 -16.77 -9.21 20.12
CA TYR A 188 -15.96 -9.43 18.93
C TYR A 188 -14.94 -10.55 19.10
N PRO A 189 -14.72 -11.40 18.08
CA PRO A 189 -13.59 -12.32 18.07
C PRO A 189 -12.28 -11.57 18.34
N GLY A 190 -11.48 -12.04 19.30
CA GLY A 190 -10.23 -11.37 19.69
C GLY A 190 -10.40 -10.02 20.40
N GLY A 191 -11.62 -9.62 20.79
CA GLY A 191 -11.91 -8.45 21.62
C GLY A 191 -11.90 -7.10 20.89
N ALA A 192 -11.80 -7.09 19.57
CA ALA A 192 -11.89 -5.89 18.74
C ALA A 192 -12.59 -6.21 17.42
N ARG A 193 -13.32 -5.22 16.85
CA ARG A 193 -13.88 -5.34 15.52
C ARG A 193 -12.76 -5.58 14.51
N ALA A 194 -12.94 -6.56 13.63
CA ALA A 194 -11.93 -6.97 12.67
C ALA A 194 -12.57 -7.29 11.32
N TRP A 195 -11.86 -6.99 10.24
CA TRP A 195 -12.31 -7.27 8.88
C TRP A 195 -12.61 -8.76 8.70
N ALA A 196 -13.80 -9.07 8.21
CA ALA A 196 -14.29 -10.45 8.01
C ALA A 196 -14.08 -11.37 9.22
N ASN A 197 -14.07 -10.84 10.45
CA ASN A 197 -13.74 -11.54 11.69
C ASN A 197 -12.30 -12.10 11.73
N ALA A 198 -11.40 -11.65 10.85
CA ALA A 198 -9.98 -12.00 10.90
C ALA A 198 -9.30 -11.26 12.05
N VAL A 199 -9.10 -11.93 13.19
CA VAL A 199 -8.60 -11.32 14.44
C VAL A 199 -7.25 -10.61 14.29
N ASN A 200 -6.46 -10.96 13.30
CA ASN A 200 -5.18 -10.33 12.96
C ASN A 200 -5.33 -9.00 12.20
N LEU A 201 -6.56 -8.62 11.78
CA LEU A 201 -6.86 -7.42 10.98
C LEU A 201 -7.89 -6.51 11.65
N PRO A 202 -7.58 -5.91 12.84
CA PRO A 202 -8.50 -5.00 13.52
C PRO A 202 -8.82 -3.78 12.66
N GLU A 203 -10.12 -3.46 12.54
CA GLU A 203 -10.61 -2.33 11.76
C GLU A 203 -10.36 -1.00 12.45
N LEU A 204 -10.06 0.01 11.63
CA LEU A 204 -10.00 1.38 12.06
C LEU A 204 -11.41 1.99 12.11
N VAL A 205 -11.64 2.85 13.11
CA VAL A 205 -12.84 3.70 13.18
C VAL A 205 -12.60 4.90 12.28
N ILE A 206 -12.97 4.77 11.01
CA ILE A 206 -12.70 5.76 9.95
C ILE A 206 -13.39 7.10 10.25
N GLU A 207 -14.49 7.12 11.00
CA GLU A 207 -15.19 8.32 11.43
C GLU A 207 -14.42 9.11 12.51
N ASN A 208 -13.42 8.51 13.15
CA ASN A 208 -12.62 9.17 14.14
C ASN A 208 -11.73 10.25 13.49
N PRO A 209 -11.86 11.54 13.90
CA PRO A 209 -11.07 12.63 13.31
C PRO A 209 -9.56 12.42 13.39
N ALA A 210 -9.04 11.76 14.43
CA ALA A 210 -7.62 11.48 14.53
C ALA A 210 -7.15 10.38 13.55
N VAL A 211 -8.02 9.42 13.18
CA VAL A 211 -7.77 8.46 12.11
C VAL A 211 -7.78 9.18 10.76
N GLN A 212 -8.78 10.03 10.51
CA GLN A 212 -8.86 10.83 9.29
C GLN A 212 -7.64 11.73 9.12
N ASP A 213 -7.23 12.41 10.17
CA ASP A 213 -6.05 13.28 10.18
C ASP A 213 -4.79 12.48 9.84
N HIS A 214 -4.61 11.31 10.42
CA HIS A 214 -3.48 10.42 10.14
C HIS A 214 -3.49 9.89 8.71
N ILE A 215 -4.64 9.42 8.19
CA ILE A 215 -4.70 8.75 6.89
C ILE A 215 -4.71 9.75 5.73
N TRP A 216 -5.58 10.80 5.74
CA TRP A 216 -5.73 11.68 4.58
C TRP A 216 -5.87 13.18 4.86
N ALA A 217 -6.43 13.61 6.01
CA ALA A 217 -6.79 15.00 6.22
C ALA A 217 -5.59 15.89 6.62
N GLY A 218 -4.71 15.38 7.48
CA GLY A 218 -3.54 16.11 7.96
C GLY A 218 -2.50 16.39 6.87
N ASP A 219 -1.72 17.44 7.04
CA ASP A 219 -0.69 17.82 6.07
C ASP A 219 0.40 16.75 5.92
N ASP A 220 0.73 16.04 7.01
CA ASP A 220 1.67 14.92 7.03
C ASP A 220 0.96 13.56 7.04
N SER A 221 -0.29 13.53 6.56
CA SER A 221 -1.06 12.29 6.45
C SER A 221 -0.39 11.27 5.52
N VAL A 222 -0.74 10.01 5.71
CA VAL A 222 -0.25 8.90 4.89
C VAL A 222 -0.44 9.20 3.41
N VAL A 223 -1.68 9.50 3.00
CA VAL A 223 -2.02 9.76 1.59
C VAL A 223 -1.15 10.86 1.00
N ARG A 224 -1.07 12.01 1.66
CA ARG A 224 -0.33 13.17 1.15
C ARG A 224 1.18 12.96 1.14
N SER A 225 1.72 12.26 2.14
CA SER A 225 3.17 12.03 2.24
C SER A 225 3.69 11.13 1.10
N TRP A 226 2.94 10.11 0.72
CA TRP A 226 3.32 9.23 -0.41
C TRP A 226 3.12 9.90 -1.77
N LEU A 227 2.08 10.74 -1.93
CA LEU A 227 1.93 11.57 -3.12
C LEU A 227 3.12 12.53 -3.30
N ARG A 228 3.63 13.09 -2.20
CA ARG A 228 4.87 13.90 -2.25
C ARG A 228 6.11 13.08 -2.64
N ASP A 229 6.11 11.78 -2.39
CA ASP A 229 7.18 10.88 -2.82
C ASP A 229 7.07 10.45 -4.29
N GLY A 230 6.04 10.91 -5.00
CA GLY A 230 5.91 10.76 -6.46
C GLY A 230 4.96 9.66 -6.92
N ILE A 231 4.16 9.04 -6.04
CA ILE A 231 3.10 8.16 -6.53
C ILE A 231 1.97 8.99 -7.16
N ASP A 232 1.24 8.39 -8.11
CA ASP A 232 0.15 9.06 -8.84
C ASP A 232 -1.23 8.81 -8.22
N GLY A 233 -1.36 7.83 -7.35
CA GLY A 233 -2.65 7.51 -6.75
C GLY A 233 -2.65 6.28 -5.86
N TRP A 234 -3.85 5.95 -5.42
CA TRP A 234 -4.13 4.84 -4.50
C TRP A 234 -5.22 3.92 -5.06
N ARG A 235 -5.00 2.63 -4.98
CA ARG A 235 -6.08 1.65 -5.04
C ARG A 235 -6.57 1.46 -3.61
N LEU A 236 -7.83 1.73 -3.35
CA LEU A 236 -8.41 1.56 -2.02
C LEU A 236 -8.85 0.12 -1.83
N ASP A 237 -8.24 -0.54 -0.86
CA ASP A 237 -8.66 -1.86 -0.43
C ASP A 237 -9.95 -1.76 0.40
N VAL A 238 -10.86 -2.71 0.24
CA VAL A 238 -12.13 -2.79 0.99
C VAL A 238 -12.91 -1.47 1.01
N ALA A 239 -12.95 -0.76 -0.11
CA ALA A 239 -13.54 0.59 -0.21
C ALA A 239 -15.07 0.64 -0.02
N PHE A 240 -15.72 -0.49 0.15
CA PHE A 240 -17.16 -0.62 0.34
C PHE A 240 -17.58 -0.78 1.82
N GLU A 241 -16.65 -0.83 2.76
CA GLU A 241 -16.87 -0.95 4.21
C GLU A 241 -16.63 0.34 4.98
#